data_bf0513022452f204388b7546fd9c7155
#
_entry.id   bf0513022452f204388b7546fd9c7155
#
_cell.length_a   1.000
_cell.length_b   1.000
_cell.length_c   1.000
_cell.angle_alpha   90.00
_cell.angle_beta   90.00
_cell.angle_gamma   90.00
#
_symmetry.space_group_name_H-M   'P 1'
#
loop_
_entity.id
_entity.type
_entity.pdbx_description
1 polymer ?
#
loop_
_entity_poly.entity_id
_entity_poly.type
_entity_poly.pdbx_seq_one_letter_code
_entity_poly.pdbx_strand_id
1 'polypeptide(L)'
;RKELVGNLTASKDNIYAPSGALFVRGIQVYTSTTVATGANSWLIKKDVSYLREYDAAETTTGTPKYYAMSGGATGLGAASSGRITIVPTPSSAFMYKIHYNARPLGLSSANLTNYLSLNFGNGLLYACLVEAFSYLKGPMDMLQLYEQKYQTEIQKFGGEQIGRRRRDDYTDGEPRISVQSPAP
;
A
#
# COMPACT_ATOMS: atom_id res chain seq x y z
N ARG A 1 -2.78 4.77 -4.00
CA ARG A 1 -1.36 4.67 -3.65
C ARG A 1 -0.99 5.85 -2.76
N LYS A 2 -0.15 5.64 -1.75
CA LYS A 2 0.39 6.68 -0.88
C LYS A 2 1.88 6.44 -0.64
N GLU A 3 2.57 7.48 -0.22
CA GLU A 3 3.98 7.43 0.15
C GLU A 3 4.13 7.89 1.60
N LEU A 4 5.00 7.22 2.35
CA LEU A 4 5.45 7.65 3.66
C LEU A 4 6.96 7.85 3.59
N VAL A 5 7.40 9.03 4.00
CA VAL A 5 8.82 9.38 4.12
C VAL A 5 9.18 9.39 5.59
N GLY A 6 10.34 8.85 5.92
CA GLY A 6 10.88 8.82 7.26
C GLY A 6 12.38 8.61 7.27
N ASN A 7 12.97 8.64 8.46
CA ASN A 7 14.38 8.37 8.66
C ASN A 7 14.57 7.05 9.40
N LEU A 8 15.50 6.24 8.92
CA LEU A 8 15.96 5.06 9.63
C LEU A 8 16.70 5.52 10.89
N THR A 9 16.63 4.71 11.92
CA THR A 9 17.46 4.93 13.10
C THR A 9 18.69 4.06 12.98
N ALA A 10 19.87 4.63 13.16
CA ALA A 10 21.11 3.86 13.20
C ALA A 10 21.02 2.72 14.23
N SER A 11 21.58 1.58 13.90
CA SER A 11 21.57 0.38 14.74
C SER A 11 20.18 -0.21 15.06
N LYS A 12 19.13 0.18 14.32
CA LYS A 12 17.81 -0.46 14.40
C LYS A 12 17.45 -1.13 13.08
N ASP A 13 17.13 -2.39 13.15
CA ASP A 13 16.81 -3.27 12.03
C ASP A 13 15.34 -3.18 11.57
N ASN A 14 14.52 -2.35 12.22
CA ASN A 14 13.09 -2.35 12.01
C ASN A 14 12.49 -0.98 11.77
N ILE A 15 11.51 -0.95 10.90
CA ILE A 15 10.57 0.15 10.69
C ILE A 15 9.14 -0.41 10.71
N TYR A 16 8.16 0.47 10.77
CA TYR A 16 6.76 0.07 10.81
C TYR A 16 6.01 0.56 9.59
N ALA A 17 5.13 -0.29 9.08
CA ALA A 17 4.20 0.10 8.03
C ALA A 17 3.25 1.19 8.54
N PRO A 18 2.84 2.13 7.69
CA PRO A 18 1.88 3.17 8.07
C PRO A 18 0.54 2.57 8.52
N SER A 19 -0.12 3.25 9.46
CA SER A 19 -1.47 2.88 9.86
C SER A 19 -2.41 2.92 8.65
N GLY A 20 -3.26 1.92 8.51
CA GLY A 20 -4.17 1.80 7.37
C GLY A 20 -3.51 1.31 6.07
N ALA A 21 -2.24 0.95 6.07
CA ALA A 21 -1.62 0.27 4.94
C ALA A 21 -2.25 -1.12 4.75
N LEU A 22 -2.77 -1.38 3.55
CA LEU A 22 -3.24 -2.71 3.16
C LEU A 22 -2.07 -3.60 2.80
N PHE A 23 -1.15 -3.08 2.00
CA PHE A 23 0.11 -3.74 1.65
C PHE A 23 1.16 -2.74 1.20
N VAL A 24 2.40 -3.07 1.47
CA VAL A 24 3.59 -2.33 1.03
C VAL A 24 3.99 -2.82 -0.36
N ARG A 25 4.15 -1.89 -1.30
CA ARG A 25 4.59 -2.19 -2.66
C ARG A 25 6.09 -2.26 -2.80
N GLY A 26 6.77 -1.36 -2.12
CA GLY A 26 8.23 -1.30 -2.13
C GLY A 26 8.75 -0.23 -1.18
N ILE A 27 10.03 -0.32 -0.90
CA ILE A 27 10.75 0.60 -0.02
C ILE A 27 11.98 1.09 -0.75
N GLN A 28 12.16 2.39 -0.79
CA GLN A 28 13.38 3.05 -1.24
C GLN A 28 14.18 3.54 -0.04
N VAL A 29 15.49 3.40 -0.10
CA VAL A 29 16.42 3.98 0.87
C VAL A 29 17.36 4.92 0.14
N TYR A 30 17.60 6.06 0.73
CA TYR A 30 18.48 7.11 0.22
C TYR A 30 19.76 7.12 1.04
N THR A 31 20.91 7.30 0.40
CA THR A 31 22.19 7.40 1.10
C THR A 31 22.37 8.72 1.86
N SER A 32 21.47 9.68 1.62
CA SER A 32 21.43 10.97 2.30
C SER A 32 20.32 11.03 3.34
N THR A 33 20.47 11.89 4.33
CA THR A 33 19.44 12.23 5.32
C THR A 33 18.38 13.19 4.79
N THR A 34 18.62 13.79 3.61
CA THR A 34 17.70 14.71 2.94
C THR A 34 17.26 14.16 1.59
N VAL A 35 15.96 14.17 1.32
CA VAL A 35 15.29 13.54 0.14
C VAL A 35 15.87 13.95 -1.21
N ALA A 36 16.49 15.09 -1.30
CA ALA A 36 16.70 15.73 -2.60
C ALA A 36 18.04 15.39 -3.29
N THR A 37 19.01 14.78 -2.62
CA THR A 37 20.39 14.79 -3.13
C THR A 37 21.16 13.48 -3.02
N GLY A 38 20.54 12.38 -2.61
CA GLY A 38 21.21 11.10 -2.44
C GLY A 38 20.89 10.07 -3.52
N ALA A 39 21.85 9.23 -3.84
CA ALA A 39 21.55 8.02 -4.58
C ALA A 39 20.50 7.21 -3.82
N ASN A 40 19.51 6.71 -4.53
CA ASN A 40 18.46 5.87 -3.95
C ASN A 40 18.58 4.44 -4.47
N SER A 41 18.19 3.50 -3.63
CA SER A 41 18.09 2.10 -4.00
C SER A 41 16.77 1.51 -3.51
N TRP A 42 16.18 0.64 -4.34
CA TRP A 42 15.04 -0.15 -3.93
C TRP A 42 15.50 -1.34 -3.10
N LEU A 43 14.85 -1.53 -1.96
CA LEU A 43 15.08 -2.73 -1.17
C LEU A 43 14.39 -3.92 -1.83
N ILE A 44 15.06 -5.05 -1.83
CA ILE A 44 14.54 -6.30 -2.36
C ILE A 44 13.73 -7.01 -1.27
N LYS A 45 12.47 -7.32 -1.56
CA LYS A 45 11.64 -8.09 -0.63
C LYS A 45 12.10 -9.53 -0.57
N LYS A 46 12.34 -10.03 0.63
CA LYS A 46 12.70 -11.41 0.92
C LYS A 46 11.85 -11.97 2.06
N ASP A 47 11.96 -13.26 2.31
CA ASP A 47 11.37 -13.88 3.50
C ASP A 47 12.20 -13.58 4.75
N VAL A 48 11.56 -13.65 5.93
CA VAL A 48 12.25 -13.40 7.20
C VAL A 48 13.36 -14.42 7.44
N SER A 49 13.16 -15.68 7.04
CA SER A 49 14.17 -16.73 7.16
C SER A 49 15.45 -16.39 6.39
N TYR A 50 15.28 -15.90 5.15
CA TYR A 50 16.43 -15.45 4.35
C TYR A 50 17.21 -14.31 5.03
N LEU A 51 16.51 -13.35 5.66
CA LEU A 51 17.19 -12.26 6.34
C LEU A 51 17.99 -12.77 7.56
N ARG A 52 17.46 -13.77 8.25
CA ARG A 52 18.14 -14.39 9.41
C ARG A 52 19.34 -15.26 9.00
N GLU A 53 19.28 -15.89 7.83
CA GLU A 53 20.45 -16.59 7.27
C GLU A 53 21.52 -15.62 6.79
N TYR A 54 21.11 -14.51 6.15
CA TYR A 54 22.02 -13.50 5.65
C TYR A 54 22.79 -12.78 6.76
N ASP A 55 22.15 -12.50 7.88
CA ASP A 55 22.74 -11.85 9.06
C ASP A 55 22.29 -12.56 10.35
N ALA A 56 22.81 -13.76 10.57
CA ALA A 56 22.45 -14.62 11.69
C ALA A 56 22.78 -13.99 13.07
N ALA A 57 23.82 -13.18 13.12
CA ALA A 57 24.26 -12.51 14.35
C ALA A 57 23.58 -11.14 14.57
N GLU A 58 22.83 -10.63 13.61
CA GLU A 58 22.19 -9.30 13.62
C GLU A 58 23.19 -8.14 13.88
N THR A 59 24.46 -8.35 13.57
CA THR A 59 25.55 -7.42 13.84
C THR A 59 26.04 -6.67 12.60
N THR A 60 25.68 -7.15 11.42
CA THR A 60 26.12 -6.53 10.17
C THR A 60 25.45 -5.17 9.98
N THR A 61 26.26 -4.12 9.99
CA THR A 61 25.78 -2.75 9.77
C THR A 61 26.18 -2.25 8.40
N GLY A 62 25.30 -1.46 7.78
CA GLY A 62 25.59 -0.91 6.44
C GLY A 62 24.39 -0.22 5.83
N THR A 63 24.44 -0.04 4.52
CA THR A 63 23.28 0.43 3.75
C THR A 63 22.32 -0.75 3.54
N PRO A 64 21.04 -0.63 3.95
CA PRO A 64 20.05 -1.68 3.78
C PRO A 64 19.88 -2.08 2.31
N LYS A 65 19.68 -3.39 2.08
CA LYS A 65 19.48 -3.96 0.74
C LYS A 65 18.21 -4.81 0.64
N TYR A 66 17.86 -5.47 1.74
CA TYR A 66 16.74 -6.40 1.80
C TYR A 66 15.74 -5.99 2.86
N TYR A 67 14.49 -6.36 2.67
CA TYR A 67 13.46 -6.22 3.70
C TYR A 67 12.53 -7.41 3.74
N ALA A 68 12.00 -7.70 4.90
CA ALA A 68 10.92 -8.66 5.11
C ALA A 68 9.79 -8.03 5.91
N MET A 69 8.59 -8.49 5.68
CA MET A 69 7.42 -8.08 6.45
C MET A 69 7.06 -9.20 7.42
N SER A 70 7.00 -8.90 8.68
CA SER A 70 6.48 -9.78 9.72
C SER A 70 5.14 -9.26 10.23
N GLY A 71 4.33 -10.12 10.79
CA GLY A 71 3.05 -9.77 11.38
C GLY A 71 3.18 -8.67 12.44
N GLY A 72 2.08 -7.99 12.73
CA GLY A 72 2.08 -6.85 13.65
C GLY A 72 2.70 -7.18 15.00
N ALA A 73 3.56 -6.31 15.49
CA ALA A 73 4.10 -6.41 16.84
C ALA A 73 2.96 -6.21 17.85
N THR A 74 2.58 -7.25 18.53
CA THR A 74 1.77 -7.16 19.74
C THR A 74 2.59 -6.40 20.78
N GLY A 75 2.19 -5.17 21.10
CA GLY A 75 2.75 -4.45 22.24
C GLY A 75 3.21 -3.02 22.04
N LEU A 76 3.35 -2.54 20.82
CA LEU A 76 3.72 -1.14 20.56
C LEU A 76 2.62 -0.43 19.77
N GLY A 77 1.69 0.15 20.49
CA GLY A 77 0.68 1.07 19.99
C GLY A 77 -0.14 0.55 18.78
N ALA A 78 -1.43 0.52 18.92
CA ALA A 78 -2.40 0.00 17.95
C ALA A 78 -2.40 0.66 16.53
N ALA A 79 -1.36 1.38 16.18
CA ALA A 79 -1.28 2.16 14.94
C ALA A 79 -0.39 1.55 13.84
N SER A 80 0.39 0.50 14.11
CA SER A 80 1.31 -0.06 13.11
C SER A 80 0.73 -1.30 12.44
N SER A 81 0.59 -1.24 11.12
CA SER A 81 0.02 -2.33 10.30
C SER A 81 0.98 -3.51 10.06
N GLY A 82 2.16 -3.48 10.62
CA GLY A 82 3.15 -4.55 10.51
C GLY A 82 4.58 -4.07 10.73
N ARG A 83 5.41 -4.96 11.25
CA ARG A 83 6.85 -4.74 11.37
C ARG A 83 7.51 -5.08 10.03
N ILE A 84 8.42 -4.23 9.63
CA ILE A 84 9.29 -4.42 8.48
C ILE A 84 10.72 -4.51 8.98
N THR A 85 11.32 -5.67 8.83
CA THR A 85 12.74 -5.89 9.17
C THR A 85 13.59 -5.58 7.95
N ILE A 86 14.68 -4.87 8.14
CA ILE A 86 15.61 -4.45 7.08
C ILE A 86 17.02 -4.95 7.39
N VAL A 87 17.72 -5.41 6.37
CA VAL A 87 19.08 -5.96 6.49
C VAL A 87 19.94 -5.49 5.32
N PRO A 88 21.22 -5.16 5.53
CA PRO A 88 21.93 -4.95 6.80
C PRO A 88 21.30 -3.89 7.71
N THR A 89 21.56 -3.99 8.99
CA THR A 89 21.14 -2.95 9.95
C THR A 89 21.72 -1.60 9.56
N PRO A 90 20.93 -0.51 9.53
CA PRO A 90 21.41 0.79 9.10
C PRO A 90 22.60 1.29 9.91
N SER A 91 23.70 1.64 9.25
CA SER A 91 24.86 2.23 9.88
C SER A 91 24.67 3.71 10.24
N SER A 92 23.70 4.37 9.62
CA SER A 92 23.35 5.78 9.87
C SER A 92 21.86 6.05 9.64
N ALA A 93 21.42 7.26 9.94
CA ALA A 93 20.04 7.68 9.77
C ALA A 93 19.72 7.95 8.27
N PHE A 94 19.72 6.89 7.47
CA PHE A 94 19.30 6.99 6.09
C PHE A 94 17.83 7.36 5.98
N MET A 95 17.49 8.19 5.01
CA MET A 95 16.10 8.46 4.70
C MET A 95 15.49 7.27 3.92
N TYR A 96 14.23 6.98 4.21
CA TYR A 96 13.49 5.97 3.46
C TYR A 96 12.14 6.50 2.97
N LYS A 97 11.64 5.88 1.93
CA LYS A 97 10.30 6.11 1.40
C LYS A 97 9.59 4.78 1.21
N ILE A 98 8.45 4.61 1.89
CA ILE A 98 7.58 3.44 1.73
C ILE A 98 6.47 3.79 0.74
N HIS A 99 6.35 3.01 -0.34
CA HIS A 99 5.23 3.06 -1.26
C HIS A 99 4.20 1.99 -0.85
N TYR A 100 2.97 2.39 -0.61
CA TYR A 100 1.95 1.48 -0.11
C TYR A 100 0.56 1.80 -0.64
N ASN A 101 -0.32 0.80 -0.60
CA ASN A 101 -1.74 1.00 -0.83
C ASN A 101 -2.42 1.18 0.53
N ALA A 102 -3.07 2.32 0.71
CA ALA A 102 -3.81 2.62 1.92
C ALA A 102 -5.30 2.25 1.76
N ARG A 103 -5.90 1.80 2.86
CA ARG A 103 -7.35 1.77 2.97
C ARG A 103 -7.86 3.21 3.01
N PRO A 104 -8.89 3.57 2.24
CA PRO A 104 -9.54 4.86 2.40
C PRO A 104 -10.04 5.04 3.82
N LEU A 105 -9.89 6.24 4.36
CA LEU A 105 -10.49 6.56 5.66
C LEU A 105 -12.01 6.46 5.57
N GLY A 106 -12.64 5.93 6.61
CA GLY A 106 -14.09 5.89 6.72
C GLY A 106 -14.69 7.30 6.77
N LEU A 107 -15.93 7.44 6.33
CA LEU A 107 -16.69 8.67 6.53
C LEU A 107 -17.05 8.84 8.01
N SER A 108 -16.86 10.03 8.51
CA SER A 108 -17.18 10.41 9.89
C SER A 108 -17.44 11.92 9.97
N SER A 109 -17.87 12.42 11.11
CA SER A 109 -18.02 13.86 11.34
C SER A 109 -16.71 14.64 11.16
N ALA A 110 -15.56 14.01 11.41
CA ALA A 110 -14.24 14.61 11.19
C ALA A 110 -13.70 14.39 9.76
N ASN A 111 -14.26 13.45 9.01
CA ASN A 111 -13.84 13.11 7.64
C ASN A 111 -15.08 12.98 6.74
N LEU A 112 -15.53 14.10 6.23
CA LEU A 112 -16.76 14.20 5.44
C LEU A 112 -16.62 13.65 4.02
N THR A 113 -15.39 13.53 3.51
CA THR A 113 -15.15 13.09 2.14
C THR A 113 -14.06 12.04 2.09
N ASN A 114 -14.23 11.04 1.25
CA ASN A 114 -13.19 10.08 0.92
C ASN A 114 -13.20 9.78 -0.58
N TYR A 115 -12.27 8.95 -1.03
CA TYR A 115 -12.15 8.58 -2.44
C TYR A 115 -13.47 7.99 -3.00
N LEU A 116 -14.16 7.18 -2.22
CA LEU A 116 -15.43 6.55 -2.66
C LEU A 116 -16.55 7.58 -2.74
N SER A 117 -16.68 8.48 -1.76
CA SER A 117 -17.72 9.51 -1.79
C SER A 117 -17.56 10.49 -2.97
N LEU A 118 -16.32 10.73 -3.40
CA LEU A 118 -16.04 11.63 -4.53
C LEU A 118 -16.19 10.95 -5.90
N ASN A 119 -15.87 9.66 -6.01
CA ASN A 119 -15.81 8.96 -7.29
C ASN A 119 -16.88 7.88 -7.46
N PHE A 120 -17.60 7.51 -6.39
CA PHE A 120 -18.59 6.44 -6.37
C PHE A 120 -19.84 6.85 -5.57
N GLY A 121 -20.27 8.10 -5.71
CA GLY A 121 -21.38 8.67 -4.92
C GLY A 121 -22.69 7.90 -5.09
N ASN A 122 -23.08 7.58 -6.32
CA ASN A 122 -24.31 6.82 -6.59
C ASN A 122 -24.25 5.40 -6.01
N GLY A 123 -23.10 4.74 -6.10
CA GLY A 123 -22.92 3.42 -5.51
C GLY A 123 -23.03 3.44 -3.99
N LEU A 124 -22.46 4.44 -3.33
CA LEU A 124 -22.66 4.62 -1.88
C LEU A 124 -24.12 4.89 -1.52
N LEU A 125 -24.83 5.70 -2.29
CA LEU A 125 -26.24 5.96 -2.09
C LEU A 125 -27.06 4.66 -2.15
N TYR A 126 -26.87 3.87 -3.21
CA TYR A 126 -27.59 2.60 -3.35
C TYR A 126 -27.21 1.58 -2.30
N ALA A 127 -25.94 1.50 -1.89
CA ALA A 127 -25.51 0.66 -0.79
C ALA A 127 -26.22 1.04 0.51
N CYS A 128 -26.29 2.34 0.84
CA CYS A 128 -27.03 2.82 2.02
C CYS A 128 -28.52 2.50 1.94
N LEU A 129 -29.13 2.61 0.76
CA LEU A 129 -30.54 2.29 0.57
C LEU A 129 -30.80 0.78 0.74
N VAL A 130 -29.95 -0.09 0.23
CA VAL A 130 -30.07 -1.55 0.44
C VAL A 130 -30.02 -1.88 1.93
N GLU A 131 -29.05 -1.35 2.67
CA GLU A 131 -28.94 -1.57 4.11
C GLU A 131 -30.11 -0.98 4.88
N ALA A 132 -30.56 0.22 4.55
CA ALA A 132 -31.69 0.87 5.19
C ALA A 132 -33.01 0.10 4.98
N PHE A 133 -33.30 -0.33 3.74
CA PHE A 133 -34.49 -1.11 3.43
C PHE A 133 -34.45 -2.51 4.06
N SER A 134 -33.29 -3.13 4.13
CA SER A 134 -33.08 -4.38 4.85
C SER A 134 -33.37 -4.22 6.35
N TYR A 135 -32.83 -3.17 6.97
CA TYR A 135 -33.07 -2.89 8.40
C TYR A 135 -34.53 -2.57 8.72
N LEU A 136 -35.16 -1.74 7.89
CA LEU A 136 -36.56 -1.33 8.07
C LEU A 136 -37.57 -2.40 7.65
N LYS A 137 -37.12 -3.56 7.15
CA LYS A 137 -37.97 -4.62 6.59
C LYS A 137 -38.92 -4.06 5.51
N GLY A 138 -38.37 -3.22 4.62
CA GLY A 138 -39.11 -2.62 3.53
C GLY A 138 -39.58 -3.64 2.48
N PRO A 139 -40.37 -3.17 1.47
CA PRO A 139 -40.85 -4.03 0.39
C PRO A 139 -39.71 -4.74 -0.35
N MET A 140 -39.83 -6.04 -0.58
CA MET A 140 -38.83 -6.87 -1.21
C MET A 140 -38.48 -6.40 -2.64
N ASP A 141 -39.48 -5.94 -3.39
CA ASP A 141 -39.30 -5.45 -4.76
C ASP A 141 -38.38 -4.23 -4.81
N MET A 142 -38.52 -3.31 -3.84
CA MET A 142 -37.66 -2.15 -3.76
C MET A 142 -36.22 -2.51 -3.34
N LEU A 143 -36.08 -3.47 -2.44
CA LEU A 143 -34.77 -3.98 -2.05
C LEU A 143 -34.04 -4.56 -3.25
N GLN A 144 -34.70 -5.43 -4.01
CA GLN A 144 -34.13 -6.03 -5.23
C GLN A 144 -33.76 -4.97 -6.27
N LEU A 145 -34.60 -3.95 -6.46
CA LEU A 145 -34.33 -2.85 -7.39
C LEU A 145 -33.05 -2.08 -6.99
N TYR A 146 -32.88 -1.74 -5.71
CA TYR A 146 -31.72 -1.03 -5.21
C TYR A 146 -30.45 -1.90 -5.29
N GLU A 147 -30.56 -3.19 -5.02
CA GLU A 147 -29.45 -4.12 -5.16
C GLU A 147 -28.98 -4.24 -6.62
N GLN A 148 -29.91 -4.37 -7.57
CA GLN A 148 -29.56 -4.37 -8.99
C GLN A 148 -28.87 -3.09 -9.43
N LYS A 149 -29.36 -1.94 -8.99
CA LYS A 149 -28.72 -0.63 -9.25
C LYS A 149 -27.32 -0.55 -8.63
N TYR A 150 -27.16 -1.04 -7.40
CA TYR A 150 -25.88 -1.09 -6.73
C TYR A 150 -24.87 -1.96 -7.51
N GLN A 151 -25.27 -3.15 -7.93
CA GLN A 151 -24.41 -4.04 -8.72
C GLN A 151 -24.03 -3.41 -10.07
N THR A 152 -24.95 -2.72 -10.71
CA THR A 152 -24.67 -1.99 -11.96
C THR A 152 -23.62 -0.91 -11.76
N GLU A 153 -23.74 -0.13 -10.68
CA GLU A 153 -22.75 0.91 -10.37
C GLU A 153 -21.38 0.34 -10.00
N ILE A 154 -21.33 -0.81 -9.27
CA ILE A 154 -20.06 -1.51 -8.99
C ILE A 154 -19.37 -1.93 -10.28
N GLN A 155 -20.12 -2.50 -11.23
CA GLN A 155 -19.55 -2.93 -12.51
C GLN A 155 -18.99 -1.75 -13.32
N LYS A 156 -19.71 -0.63 -13.39
CA LYS A 156 -19.22 0.61 -14.02
C LYS A 156 -17.94 1.11 -13.36
N PHE A 157 -17.95 1.22 -12.04
CA PHE A 157 -16.80 1.68 -11.28
C PHE A 157 -15.60 0.74 -11.45
N GLY A 158 -15.83 -0.58 -11.45
CA GLY A 158 -14.80 -1.58 -11.72
C GLY A 158 -14.18 -1.39 -13.10
N GLY A 159 -15.00 -1.16 -14.13
CA GLY A 159 -14.55 -0.88 -15.50
C GLY A 159 -13.67 0.37 -15.59
N GLU A 160 -14.07 1.46 -14.91
CA GLU A 160 -13.26 2.69 -14.86
C GLU A 160 -11.91 2.47 -14.16
N GLN A 161 -11.89 1.70 -13.06
CA GLN A 161 -10.65 1.41 -12.33
C GLN A 161 -9.69 0.53 -13.14
N ILE A 162 -10.21 -0.43 -13.89
CA ILE A 162 -9.41 -1.27 -14.80
C ILE A 162 -8.83 -0.41 -15.92
N GLY A 163 -9.61 0.50 -16.49
CA GLY A 163 -9.14 1.44 -17.53
C GLY A 163 -7.99 2.32 -17.05
N ARG A 164 -8.09 2.86 -15.84
CA ARG A 164 -6.99 3.61 -15.19
C ARG A 164 -5.75 2.73 -14.97
N ARG A 165 -5.94 1.49 -14.57
CA ARG A 165 -4.85 0.54 -14.31
C ARG A 165 -4.08 0.17 -15.58
N ARG A 166 -4.77 -0.03 -16.70
CA ARG A 166 -4.14 -0.30 -18.00
C ARG A 166 -3.26 0.84 -18.49
N ARG A 167 -3.61 2.09 -18.19
CA ARG A 167 -2.75 3.24 -18.47
C ARG A 167 -1.51 3.27 -17.57
N ASP A 168 -1.65 2.87 -16.31
CA ASP A 168 -0.55 2.82 -15.34
C ASP A 168 0.39 1.63 -15.56
N ASP A 169 -0.07 0.53 -16.18
CA ASP A 169 0.76 -0.65 -16.48
C ASP A 169 1.91 -0.31 -17.45
N TYR A 170 1.77 0.75 -18.26
CA TYR A 170 2.88 1.30 -19.04
C TYR A 170 3.91 2.04 -18.17
N THR A 171 3.55 2.43 -16.97
CA THR A 171 4.39 3.17 -16.02
C THR A 171 4.88 2.31 -14.86
N ASP A 172 4.37 1.09 -14.67
CA ASP A 172 4.83 0.16 -13.63
C ASP A 172 6.14 -0.56 -14.02
N GLY A 173 6.95 0.11 -14.85
CA GLY A 173 8.40 0.11 -14.82
C GLY A 173 9.12 -1.24 -14.86
N GLU A 174 8.63 -2.23 -15.59
CA GLU A 174 9.60 -3.17 -16.17
C GLU A 174 10.26 -2.47 -17.37
N PRO A 175 11.60 -2.29 -17.36
CA PRO A 175 12.27 -1.75 -18.52
C PRO A 175 11.91 -2.64 -19.72
N ARG A 176 11.32 -2.05 -20.75
CA ARG A 176 11.06 -2.78 -21.99
C ARG A 176 12.40 -3.27 -22.52
N ILE A 177 12.62 -4.56 -22.43
CA ILE A 177 13.68 -5.20 -23.17
C ILE A 177 13.29 -5.01 -24.63
N SER A 178 14.06 -4.20 -25.35
CA SER A 178 13.88 -4.05 -26.78
C SER A 178 14.17 -5.44 -27.39
N VAL A 179 13.09 -6.11 -27.81
CA VAL A 179 13.25 -7.33 -28.61
C VAL A 179 13.87 -6.87 -29.91
N GLN A 180 15.16 -7.12 -30.06
CA GLN A 180 15.79 -6.95 -31.36
C GLN A 180 15.16 -7.98 -32.31
N SER A 181 14.39 -7.48 -33.29
CA SER A 181 13.95 -8.32 -34.37
C SER A 181 15.19 -8.88 -35.05
N PRO A 182 15.27 -10.18 -35.28
CA PRO A 182 16.36 -10.71 -36.11
C PRO A 182 16.30 -10.01 -37.47
N ALA A 183 17.41 -9.45 -37.89
CA ALA A 183 17.54 -8.86 -39.23
C ALA A 183 17.20 -9.90 -40.29
N PRO A 184 16.50 -9.52 -41.38
CA PRO A 184 16.12 -10.42 -42.45
C PRO A 184 17.37 -11.01 -43.15
#